data_cea9dd8672396194028377b119e58cf1
#
_entry.id   cea9dd8672396194028377b119e58cf1
#
_cell.length_a   1.000
_cell.length_b   1.000
_cell.length_c   1.000
_cell.angle_alpha   90.00
_cell.angle_beta   90.00
_cell.angle_gamma   90.00
#
_symmetry.space_group_name_H-M   'P 1'
#
loop_
_entity.id
_entity.type
_entity.pdbx_description
1 polymer ?
#
loop_
_entity_poly.entity_id
_entity_poly.type
_entity_poly.pdbx_seq_one_letter_code
_entity_poly.pdbx_strand_id
1 'polypeptide(L)'
;MAAIKKRSLVDQVYEMLRGDIITLRRPLGSKLNVNELQDELGVSCTPIREAVNRLQQEGLVVYENNVGAHILDLDQHDITEI
;
A
#
# COMPACT_ATOMS: atom_id res chain seq x y z
N MET A 1 -21.26 22.64 2.01
CA MET A 1 -21.04 22.11 2.12
C MET A 1 -20.77 21.28 2.20
N ALA A 2 -20.66 21.15 2.24
CA ALA A 2 -20.47 20.36 2.27
C ALA A 2 -20.16 19.47 2.04
N ALA A 3 -19.86 19.40 1.73
CA ALA A 3 -19.40 18.39 1.13
C ALA A 3 -18.67 17.48 1.89
N ILE A 4 -19.00 17.24 2.99
CA ILE A 4 -18.31 16.32 3.68
C ILE A 4 -18.64 15.00 3.25
N LYS A 5 -17.64 14.24 2.84
CA LYS A 5 -17.87 12.98 2.43
C LYS A 5 -17.41 12.03 3.40
N LYS A 6 -18.05 10.93 3.61
CA LYS A 6 -17.55 9.88 4.37
C LYS A 6 -16.43 9.28 3.65
N ARG A 7 -15.39 8.94 4.33
CA ARG A 7 -14.26 8.30 3.71
C ARG A 7 -14.63 6.87 3.44
N SER A 8 -14.34 6.39 2.26
CA SER A 8 -14.63 5.01 1.92
C SER A 8 -13.64 4.11 2.61
N LEU A 9 -13.92 2.81 2.62
CA LEU A 9 -12.98 1.87 3.18
C LEU A 9 -11.68 1.89 2.41
N VAL A 10 -11.75 2.06 1.11
CA VAL A 10 -10.54 2.14 0.30
C VAL A 10 -9.68 3.31 0.75
N ASP A 11 -10.30 4.46 0.98
CA ASP A 11 -9.56 5.63 1.42
C ASP A 11 -8.90 5.39 2.77
N GLN A 12 -9.60 4.75 3.67
CA GLN A 12 -9.06 4.50 4.98
C GLN A 12 -7.89 3.54 4.93
N VAL A 13 -8.03 2.47 4.16
CA VAL A 13 -6.95 1.50 4.03
C VAL A 13 -5.76 2.15 3.35
N TYR A 14 -6.03 2.92 2.29
CA TYR A 14 -4.98 3.59 1.55
C TYR A 14 -4.17 4.51 2.46
N GLU A 15 -4.85 5.34 3.24
CA GLU A 15 -4.15 6.27 4.09
C GLU A 15 -3.39 5.59 5.19
N MET A 16 -3.93 4.51 5.71
CA MET A 16 -3.23 3.80 6.73
C MET A 16 -1.95 3.17 6.19
N LEU A 17 -2.04 2.51 5.04
CA LEU A 17 -0.87 1.90 4.46
C LEU A 17 0.15 2.95 4.03
N ARG A 18 -0.33 4.03 3.45
CA ARG A 18 0.58 5.07 3.02
C ARG A 18 1.33 5.65 4.22
N GLY A 19 0.62 5.87 5.31
CA GLY A 19 1.25 6.36 6.51
C GLY A 19 2.29 5.40 7.04
N ASP A 20 2.00 4.10 7.00
CA ASP A 20 2.95 3.11 7.47
C ASP A 20 4.21 3.11 6.61
N ILE A 21 4.06 3.33 5.32
CA ILE A 21 5.21 3.36 4.43
C ILE A 21 6.05 4.60 4.68
N ILE A 22 5.41 5.73 4.79
CA ILE A 22 6.12 6.98 4.96
C ILE A 22 6.83 7.06 6.31
N THR A 23 6.22 6.52 7.34
CA THR A 23 6.83 6.56 8.66
C THR A 23 7.73 5.38 8.91
N LEU A 24 7.89 4.52 7.91
CA LEU A 24 8.73 3.34 8.00
C LEU A 24 8.27 2.34 9.06
N ARG A 25 6.99 2.36 9.36
CA ARG A 25 6.45 1.33 10.22
C ARG A 25 6.54 0.01 9.51
N ARG A 26 6.42 0.03 8.18
CA ARG A 26 6.64 -1.15 7.36
C ARG A 26 7.93 -0.89 6.61
N PRO A 27 8.92 -1.75 6.74
CA PRO A 27 10.22 -1.51 6.12
C PRO A 27 10.13 -1.46 4.60
N LEU A 28 11.01 -0.71 4.01
CA LEU A 28 11.09 -0.66 2.56
C LEU A 28 11.44 -2.05 2.05
N GLY A 29 10.81 -2.44 0.98
CA GLY A 29 11.04 -3.76 0.41
C GLY A 29 10.22 -4.87 1.04
N SER A 30 9.46 -4.57 2.09
CA SER A 30 8.69 -5.62 2.74
C SER A 30 7.45 -5.95 1.92
N LYS A 31 6.92 -7.14 2.10
CA LYS A 31 5.76 -7.57 1.35
C LYS A 31 4.49 -7.08 1.96
N LEU A 32 3.51 -6.84 1.13
CA LEU A 32 2.17 -6.51 1.58
C LEU A 32 1.30 -7.71 1.26
N ASN A 33 0.90 -8.43 2.27
CA ASN A 33 0.10 -9.63 2.08
C ASN A 33 -1.36 -9.28 2.32
N VAL A 34 -2.17 -9.41 1.28
CA VAL A 34 -3.57 -9.04 1.37
C VAL A 34 -4.30 -9.85 2.42
N ASN A 35 -3.99 -11.13 2.52
CA ASN A 35 -4.66 -11.95 3.51
C ASN A 35 -4.37 -11.52 4.93
N GLU A 36 -3.13 -11.18 5.18
CA GLU A 36 -2.77 -10.70 6.50
C GLU A 36 -3.42 -9.36 6.78
N LEU A 37 -3.51 -8.52 5.76
CA LEU A 37 -4.15 -7.23 5.95
C LEU A 37 -5.64 -7.37 6.22
N GLN A 38 -6.27 -8.37 5.62
CA GLN A 38 -7.67 -8.61 5.91
C GLN A 38 -7.86 -8.92 7.39
N ASP A 39 -6.98 -9.74 7.94
CA ASP A 39 -7.08 -10.08 9.34
C ASP A 39 -6.76 -8.90 10.22
N GLU A 40 -5.74 -8.17 9.88
CA GLU A 40 -5.34 -7.03 10.66
C GLU A 40 -6.36 -5.94 10.69
N LEU A 41 -6.93 -5.63 9.56
CA LEU A 41 -7.83 -4.49 9.43
C LEU A 41 -9.30 -4.83 9.58
N GLY A 42 -9.62 -6.10 9.51
CA GLY A 42 -11.00 -6.50 9.64
C GLY A 42 -11.86 -6.11 8.46
N VAL A 43 -11.29 -6.04 7.28
CA VAL A 43 -12.04 -5.70 6.08
C VAL A 43 -11.81 -6.75 5.01
N SER A 44 -12.65 -6.76 3.99
CA SER A 44 -12.52 -7.73 2.93
C SER A 44 -11.34 -7.37 2.04
N CYS A 45 -11.01 -8.25 1.13
CA CYS A 45 -9.83 -8.02 0.30
C CYS A 45 -10.06 -6.95 -0.77
N THR A 46 -11.28 -6.73 -1.19
CA THR A 46 -11.51 -5.78 -2.27
C THR A 46 -11.01 -4.37 -1.96
N PRO A 47 -11.39 -3.76 -0.84
CA PRO A 47 -10.87 -2.43 -0.57
C PRO A 47 -9.37 -2.43 -0.36
N ILE A 48 -8.81 -3.54 0.14
CA ILE A 48 -7.38 -3.62 0.32
C ILE A 48 -6.67 -3.62 -1.02
N ARG A 49 -7.17 -4.42 -1.97
CA ARG A 49 -6.55 -4.47 -3.27
C ARG A 49 -6.63 -3.14 -3.99
N GLU A 50 -7.75 -2.45 -3.84
CA GLU A 50 -7.88 -1.16 -4.49
C GLU A 50 -6.93 -0.14 -3.88
N ALA A 51 -6.76 -0.20 -2.56
CA ALA A 51 -5.84 0.70 -1.91
C ALA A 51 -4.40 0.41 -2.35
N VAL A 52 -4.05 -0.86 -2.46
CA VAL A 52 -2.71 -1.24 -2.90
C VAL A 52 -2.49 -0.79 -4.34
N ASN A 53 -3.51 -0.88 -5.18
CA ASN A 53 -3.38 -0.41 -6.53
C ASN A 53 -3.11 1.08 -6.58
N ARG A 54 -3.75 1.86 -5.73
CA ARG A 54 -3.50 3.29 -5.69
C ARG A 54 -2.05 3.56 -5.27
N LEU A 55 -1.55 2.80 -4.30
CA LEU A 55 -0.17 2.97 -3.87
C LEU A 55 0.80 2.60 -4.99
N GLN A 56 0.43 1.60 -5.77
CA GLN A 56 1.26 1.21 -6.89
C GLN A 56 1.30 2.32 -7.93
N GLN A 57 0.18 2.94 -8.18
CA GLN A 57 0.15 4.03 -9.14
C GLN A 57 0.97 5.22 -8.67
N GLU A 58 1.10 5.37 -7.37
CA GLU A 58 1.91 6.45 -6.83
C GLU A 58 3.38 6.09 -6.73
N GLY A 59 3.72 4.86 -7.04
CA GLY A 59 5.10 4.46 -7.01
C GLY A 59 5.60 4.03 -5.65
N LEU A 60 4.70 3.80 -4.70
CA LEU A 60 5.10 3.38 -3.37
C LEU A 60 5.12 1.87 -3.23
N VAL A 61 4.41 1.17 -4.10
CA VAL A 61 4.30 -0.27 -4.04
C VAL A 61 4.53 -0.84 -5.42
N VAL A 62 5.15 -1.99 -5.50
CA VAL A 62 5.39 -2.67 -6.77
C VAL A 62 4.73 -4.04 -6.71
N TYR A 63 4.08 -4.40 -7.80
CA TYR A 63 3.43 -5.70 -7.88
C TYR A 63 4.28 -6.59 -8.79
N GLU A 64 4.66 -7.74 -8.30
CA GLU A 64 5.42 -8.68 -9.12
C GLU A 64 4.67 -9.97 -9.24
N ASN A 65 4.70 -10.54 -10.42
CA ASN A 65 3.88 -11.66 -10.74
C ASN A 65 3.93 -12.82 -9.78
N ASN A 66 4.96 -13.31 -9.40
CA ASN A 66 5.02 -14.46 -8.54
C ASN A 66 5.28 -14.13 -7.09
N VAL A 67 5.48 -12.87 -6.80
CA VAL A 67 5.82 -12.46 -5.47
C VAL A 67 4.69 -11.71 -4.80
N GLY A 68 3.89 -11.00 -5.56
CA GLY A 68 2.83 -10.19 -5.02
C GLY A 68 3.28 -8.75 -4.85
N ALA A 69 2.62 -8.04 -3.97
CA ALA A 69 2.93 -6.63 -3.77
C ALA A 69 3.98 -6.46 -2.70
N HIS A 70 4.86 -5.52 -2.90
CA HIS A 70 5.82 -5.17 -1.85
C HIS A 70 6.13 -3.69 -1.93
N ILE A 71 6.63 -3.14 -0.84
CA ILE A 71 6.93 -1.72 -0.76
C ILE A 71 8.21 -1.46 -1.53
N LEU A 72 8.18 -0.39 -2.32
CA LEU A 72 9.32 -0.08 -3.16
C LEU A 72 10.56 0.12 -2.33
N ASP A 73 11.67 -0.42 -2.81
CA ASP A 73 12.93 -0.32 -2.12
C ASP A 73 13.77 0.75 -2.79
N LEU A 74 13.99 1.84 -2.11
CA LEU A 74 14.72 2.94 -2.70
C LEU A 74 16.16 2.63 -2.99
N ASP A 75 16.72 1.72 -2.28
CA ASP A 75 18.09 1.35 -2.54
C ASP A 75 18.25 0.78 -3.91
N GLN A 76 17.34 -0.04 -4.35
CA GLN A 76 17.44 -0.59 -5.67
C GLN A 76 17.28 0.49 -6.69
N HIS A 77 16.43 1.43 -6.43
CA HIS A 77 16.20 2.50 -7.34
C HIS A 77 17.44 3.31 -7.50
N ASP A 78 18.15 3.57 -6.44
CA ASP A 78 19.33 4.31 -6.53
C ASP A 78 20.36 3.70 -7.35
N ILE A 79 20.53 2.46 -7.30
CA ILE A 79 21.53 1.80 -8.05
C ILE A 79 21.42 2.02 -9.47
N THR A 80 20.25 2.02 -9.99
CA THR A 80 20.14 2.15 -11.41
C THR A 80 20.52 3.47 -11.85
N GLU A 81 20.63 4.43 -11.02
CA GLU A 81 20.89 5.64 -11.44
C GLU A 81 22.19 5.86 -11.93
N ILE A 82 23.09 5.17 -11.62
CA ILE A 82 24.36 5.39 -12.13
C ILE A 82 24.53 4.90 -13.40
#